data_f801e52a1d7583eb6f8ae30ce10959a5
#
_entry.id   f801e52a1d7583eb6f8ae30ce10959a5
#
_cell.length_a   1.000
_cell.length_b   1.000
_cell.length_c   1.000
_cell.angle_alpha   90.00
_cell.angle_beta   90.00
_cell.angle_gamma   90.00
#
_symmetry.space_group_name_H-M   'P 1'
#
loop_
_entity.id
_entity.type
_entity.pdbx_description
1 polymer ?
#
loop_
_entity_poly.entity_id
_entity_poly.type
_entity_poly.pdbx_seq_one_letter_code
_entity_poly.pdbx_strand_id
1 'polypeptide(L)'
;MNKLLKSALASAGALLIMGSVPSVYAAKGDQGVDWSIYQGSQGKFGYGQDKFAIAQIGGYHGYIYDQSTYATQVQYAIAQGKRAHTYMWWQDITDYATADKVLDYFLPKIQTPKGSIVALDVESGGQNTDVIMHALQRIKDAGYTPMVYGYKNYLQASTDLQRIAKSYELWLAEYPNYEVTPDPNYNYFPSFDNVGLFQFTSTYVAGGLD
;
A
#
# COMPACT_ATOMS: atom_id res chain seq x y z
N MET A 1 11.86 -50.64 55.08
CA MET A 1 12.05 -50.78 53.60
C MET A 1 11.29 -49.60 52.96
N ASN A 2 11.97 -48.47 52.73
CA ASN A 2 11.37 -47.31 52.11
C ASN A 2 11.86 -47.21 50.67
N LYS A 3 10.92 -47.30 49.71
CA LYS A 3 11.19 -47.04 48.29
C LYS A 3 10.98 -45.54 48.02
N LEU A 4 12.09 -44.86 47.72
CA LEU A 4 12.08 -43.48 47.22
C LEU A 4 11.65 -43.49 45.74
N LEU A 5 10.52 -42.86 45.44
CA LEU A 5 10.13 -42.50 44.09
C LEU A 5 10.93 -41.27 43.67
N LYS A 6 11.74 -41.41 42.62
CA LYS A 6 12.35 -40.28 41.91
C LYS A 6 11.38 -39.79 40.84
N SER A 7 10.79 -38.61 41.03
CA SER A 7 10.06 -37.92 40.01
C SER A 7 11.03 -37.17 39.10
N ALA A 8 11.09 -37.52 37.83
CA ALA A 8 11.81 -36.79 36.81
C ALA A 8 10.89 -35.65 36.29
N LEU A 9 11.26 -34.39 36.56
CA LEU A 9 10.67 -33.24 35.88
C LEU A 9 11.24 -33.17 34.47
N ALA A 10 10.38 -33.38 33.48
CA ALA A 10 10.68 -33.06 32.09
C ALA A 10 10.36 -31.57 31.85
N SER A 11 11.40 -30.75 31.79
CA SER A 11 11.27 -29.37 31.34
C SER A 11 11.09 -29.33 29.83
N ALA A 12 9.87 -29.07 29.37
CA ALA A 12 9.58 -28.74 28.00
C ALA A 12 10.08 -27.32 27.70
N GLY A 13 11.26 -27.22 27.10
CA GLY A 13 11.75 -25.94 26.55
C GLY A 13 10.91 -25.53 25.38
N ALA A 14 10.07 -24.50 25.55
CA ALA A 14 9.42 -23.83 24.44
C ALA A 14 10.48 -23.07 23.64
N LEU A 15 10.81 -23.56 22.46
CA LEU A 15 11.65 -22.86 21.49
C LEU A 15 10.83 -21.68 20.95
N LEU A 16 11.02 -20.49 21.47
CA LEU A 16 10.53 -19.26 20.86
C LEU A 16 11.29 -19.07 19.54
N ILE A 17 10.68 -19.46 18.43
CA ILE A 17 11.13 -19.04 17.11
C ILE A 17 10.80 -17.55 17.04
N MET A 18 11.79 -16.71 17.35
CA MET A 18 11.72 -15.27 16.98
C MET A 18 11.83 -15.20 15.47
N GLY A 19 10.70 -15.33 14.78
CA GLY A 19 10.58 -14.93 13.39
C GLY A 19 10.91 -13.44 13.33
N SER A 20 11.94 -13.06 12.56
CA SER A 20 12.22 -11.66 12.26
C SER A 20 10.96 -11.08 11.62
N VAL A 21 10.32 -10.12 12.30
CA VAL A 21 9.22 -9.36 11.71
C VAL A 21 9.82 -8.66 10.48
N PRO A 22 9.33 -8.90 9.26
CA PRO A 22 9.86 -8.22 8.10
C PRO A 22 9.71 -6.72 8.30
N SER A 23 10.78 -5.96 7.98
CA SER A 23 10.74 -4.50 8.03
C SER A 23 9.55 -4.01 7.21
N VAL A 24 8.70 -3.17 7.79
CA VAL A 24 7.58 -2.53 7.09
C VAL A 24 8.06 -1.43 6.13
N TYR A 25 9.31 -1.00 6.26
CA TYR A 25 9.89 0.05 5.41
C TYR A 25 10.44 -0.53 4.10
N ALA A 26 10.12 0.11 2.98
CA ALA A 26 10.75 -0.17 1.69
C ALA A 26 12.18 0.33 1.70
N ALA A 27 13.12 -0.45 1.15
CA ALA A 27 14.47 0.02 0.87
C ALA A 27 14.52 0.65 -0.53
N LYS A 28 15.39 1.64 -0.70
CA LYS A 28 15.62 2.25 -2.01
C LYS A 28 16.01 1.19 -3.04
N GLY A 29 15.27 1.13 -4.14
CA GLY A 29 15.47 0.15 -5.22
C GLY A 29 14.67 -1.15 -5.06
N ASP A 30 13.88 -1.30 -4.00
CA ASP A 30 12.94 -2.40 -3.91
C ASP A 30 11.87 -2.26 -4.99
N GLN A 31 11.59 -3.36 -5.70
CA GLN A 31 10.48 -3.46 -6.65
C GLN A 31 9.29 -4.17 -6.01
N GLY A 32 8.11 -3.89 -6.49
CA GLY A 32 6.87 -4.51 -6.04
C GLY A 32 5.75 -4.26 -7.04
N VAL A 33 4.55 -4.63 -6.66
CA VAL A 33 3.35 -4.59 -7.49
C VAL A 33 2.21 -3.91 -6.76
N ASP A 34 1.28 -3.36 -7.49
CA ASP A 34 -0.02 -2.98 -6.93
C ASP A 34 -1.14 -3.86 -7.49
N TRP A 35 -2.16 -4.08 -6.67
CA TRP A 35 -3.21 -5.04 -6.93
C TRP A 35 -4.59 -4.47 -6.69
N SER A 36 -5.48 -4.80 -7.61
CA SER A 36 -6.92 -4.61 -7.48
C SER A 36 -7.66 -5.92 -7.79
N ILE A 37 -8.90 -5.84 -8.21
CA ILE A 37 -9.68 -7.02 -8.64
C ILE A 37 -9.07 -7.70 -9.88
N TYR A 38 -8.36 -6.95 -10.71
CA TYR A 38 -7.81 -7.43 -11.97
C TYR A 38 -6.69 -8.46 -11.81
N GLN A 39 -5.97 -8.43 -10.69
CA GLN A 39 -4.91 -9.39 -10.37
C GLN A 39 -5.44 -10.66 -9.67
N GLY A 40 -6.77 -10.76 -9.50
CA GLY A 40 -7.45 -11.94 -8.94
C GLY A 40 -7.38 -12.04 -7.42
N SER A 41 -7.98 -13.08 -6.88
CA SER A 41 -8.21 -13.21 -5.43
C SER A 41 -6.95 -13.28 -4.57
N GLN A 42 -5.82 -13.70 -5.14
CA GLN A 42 -4.54 -13.80 -4.41
C GLN A 42 -3.52 -12.75 -4.87
N GLY A 43 -3.83 -11.99 -5.93
CA GLY A 43 -2.85 -11.15 -6.60
C GLY A 43 -1.77 -11.98 -7.32
N LYS A 44 -0.83 -11.30 -7.96
CA LYS A 44 0.30 -11.95 -8.65
C LYS A 44 1.54 -11.08 -8.49
N PHE A 45 2.64 -11.68 -8.04
CA PHE A 45 3.96 -11.07 -8.17
C PHE A 45 4.46 -11.26 -9.60
N GLY A 46 5.14 -10.26 -10.12
CA GLY A 46 5.68 -10.32 -11.48
C GLY A 46 6.95 -11.15 -11.55
N TYR A 47 7.87 -10.91 -10.61
CA TYR A 47 9.19 -11.51 -10.61
C TYR A 47 9.65 -11.91 -9.20
N GLY A 48 10.65 -12.78 -9.12
CA GLY A 48 11.18 -13.29 -7.85
C GLY A 48 11.79 -12.21 -6.93
N GLN A 49 12.27 -11.11 -7.52
CA GLN A 49 12.84 -9.97 -6.78
C GLN A 49 11.81 -9.07 -6.12
N ASP A 50 10.53 -9.16 -6.46
CA ASP A 50 9.48 -8.34 -5.86
C ASP A 50 9.49 -8.45 -4.34
N LYS A 51 9.43 -7.31 -3.66
CA LYS A 51 9.57 -7.20 -2.20
C LYS A 51 8.27 -6.83 -1.50
N PHE A 52 7.31 -6.26 -2.21
CA PHE A 52 6.07 -5.79 -1.63
C PHE A 52 4.89 -5.86 -2.62
N ALA A 53 3.70 -5.78 -2.07
CA ALA A 53 2.47 -5.53 -2.82
C ALA A 53 1.65 -4.43 -2.14
N ILE A 54 0.95 -3.61 -2.93
CA ILE A 54 0.02 -2.60 -2.46
C ILE A 54 -1.37 -2.99 -2.94
N ALA A 55 -2.25 -3.45 -2.04
CA ALA A 55 -3.56 -3.99 -2.39
C ALA A 55 -4.67 -2.95 -2.19
N GLN A 56 -5.62 -2.91 -3.14
CA GLN A 56 -6.79 -2.04 -3.07
C GLN A 56 -7.77 -2.53 -2.00
N ILE A 57 -8.07 -1.70 -1.00
CA ILE A 57 -9.08 -2.02 0.02
C ILE A 57 -10.51 -1.77 -0.49
N GLY A 58 -10.67 -0.92 -1.45
CA GLY A 58 -11.90 -0.40 -1.99
C GLY A 58 -11.76 1.09 -2.27
N GLY A 59 -12.83 1.85 -2.13
CA GLY A 59 -12.73 3.29 -2.32
C GLY A 59 -14.07 3.99 -2.35
N TYR A 60 -14.03 5.21 -2.88
CA TYR A 60 -15.19 6.07 -3.05
C TYR A 60 -15.30 6.57 -4.49
N HIS A 61 -16.52 6.44 -5.05
CA HIS A 61 -16.91 7.00 -6.33
C HIS A 61 -18.39 7.38 -6.26
N GLY A 62 -18.69 8.47 -5.53
CA GLY A 62 -20.08 8.82 -5.19
C GLY A 62 -20.70 7.91 -4.13
N TYR A 63 -20.16 6.73 -3.91
CA TYR A 63 -20.51 5.79 -2.84
C TYR A 63 -19.27 5.01 -2.40
N ILE A 64 -19.30 4.47 -1.17
CA ILE A 64 -18.24 3.61 -0.65
C ILE A 64 -18.44 2.19 -1.19
N TYR A 65 -17.36 1.55 -1.67
CA TYR A 65 -17.37 0.14 -2.08
C TYR A 65 -16.15 -0.60 -1.52
N ASP A 66 -16.33 -1.84 -1.12
CA ASP A 66 -15.25 -2.74 -0.71
C ASP A 66 -14.65 -3.46 -1.93
N GLN A 67 -13.33 -3.69 -1.92
CA GLN A 67 -12.68 -4.56 -2.88
C GLN A 67 -12.68 -6.00 -2.34
N SER A 68 -13.38 -6.90 -3.02
CA SER A 68 -13.58 -8.27 -2.55
C SER A 68 -12.29 -9.10 -2.45
N THR A 69 -11.25 -8.72 -3.20
CA THR A 69 -9.97 -9.43 -3.23
C THR A 69 -8.97 -8.94 -2.19
N TYR A 70 -9.25 -7.83 -1.50
CA TYR A 70 -8.29 -7.17 -0.60
C TYR A 70 -7.72 -8.10 0.48
N ALA A 71 -8.60 -8.73 1.24
CA ALA A 71 -8.18 -9.55 2.38
C ALA A 71 -7.30 -10.73 1.96
N THR A 72 -7.67 -11.42 0.88
CA THR A 72 -6.93 -12.57 0.37
C THR A 72 -5.60 -12.16 -0.28
N GLN A 73 -5.55 -11.02 -0.95
CA GLN A 73 -4.32 -10.46 -1.52
C GLN A 73 -3.32 -10.06 -0.42
N VAL A 74 -3.77 -9.36 0.62
CA VAL A 74 -2.91 -9.01 1.77
C VAL A 74 -2.37 -10.27 2.46
N GLN A 75 -3.23 -11.25 2.73
CA GLN A 75 -2.82 -12.51 3.35
C GLN A 75 -1.82 -13.28 2.48
N TYR A 76 -2.02 -13.30 1.17
CA TYR A 76 -1.11 -13.94 0.24
C TYR A 76 0.27 -13.27 0.23
N ALA A 77 0.34 -11.94 0.14
CA ALA A 77 1.60 -11.21 0.19
C ALA A 77 2.40 -11.52 1.47
N ILE A 78 1.73 -11.48 2.63
CA ILE A 78 2.34 -11.80 3.93
C ILE A 78 2.81 -13.26 3.97
N ALA A 79 2.01 -14.20 3.50
CA ALA A 79 2.36 -15.62 3.45
C ALA A 79 3.58 -15.91 2.56
N GLN A 80 3.81 -15.09 1.53
CA GLN A 80 5.00 -15.14 0.68
C GLN A 80 6.22 -14.43 1.31
N GLY A 81 6.13 -13.95 2.55
CA GLY A 81 7.19 -13.19 3.21
C GLY A 81 7.44 -11.81 2.59
N LYS A 82 6.47 -11.28 1.85
CA LYS A 82 6.54 -9.95 1.23
C LYS A 82 5.86 -8.91 2.11
N ARG A 83 6.26 -7.65 1.98
CA ARG A 83 5.57 -6.54 2.64
C ARG A 83 4.23 -6.30 1.96
N ALA A 84 3.20 -6.09 2.78
CA ALA A 84 1.87 -5.75 2.30
C ALA A 84 1.52 -4.32 2.70
N HIS A 85 1.01 -3.58 1.74
CA HIS A 85 0.56 -2.21 1.84
C HIS A 85 -0.87 -2.08 1.34
N THR A 86 -1.50 -0.93 1.54
CA THR A 86 -2.90 -0.69 1.19
C THR A 86 -3.02 0.57 0.34
N TYR A 87 -3.94 0.59 -0.62
CA TYR A 87 -4.42 1.83 -1.21
C TYR A 87 -5.95 1.86 -1.25
N MET A 88 -6.52 3.07 -1.33
CA MET A 88 -7.94 3.28 -1.50
C MET A 88 -8.21 4.26 -2.63
N TRP A 89 -9.16 3.93 -3.50
CA TRP A 89 -9.61 4.80 -4.57
C TRP A 89 -10.27 6.05 -3.98
N TRP A 90 -9.75 7.22 -4.34
CA TRP A 90 -10.13 8.50 -3.74
C TRP A 90 -10.62 9.47 -4.81
N GLN A 91 -11.91 9.36 -5.18
CA GLN A 91 -12.47 10.14 -6.27
C GLN A 91 -13.58 11.09 -5.80
N ASP A 92 -13.54 12.32 -6.29
CA ASP A 92 -14.56 13.36 -5.99
C ASP A 92 -14.80 13.61 -4.50
N ILE A 93 -13.78 13.45 -3.66
CA ILE A 93 -13.87 13.74 -2.23
C ILE A 93 -13.32 15.13 -1.99
N THR A 94 -14.23 16.12 -1.97
CA THR A 94 -13.89 17.55 -1.92
C THR A 94 -14.26 18.22 -0.60
N ASP A 95 -14.89 17.50 0.33
CA ASP A 95 -15.30 17.98 1.64
C ASP A 95 -14.88 17.03 2.78
N TYR A 96 -14.72 17.60 3.97
CA TYR A 96 -14.26 16.88 5.15
C TYR A 96 -15.25 15.80 5.61
N ALA A 97 -16.55 16.02 5.51
CA ALA A 97 -17.56 15.07 5.98
C ALA A 97 -17.53 13.78 5.15
N THR A 98 -17.39 13.92 3.82
CA THR A 98 -17.21 12.75 2.94
C THR A 98 -15.89 12.06 3.21
N ALA A 99 -14.78 12.80 3.37
CA ALA A 99 -13.47 12.24 3.70
C ALA A 99 -13.51 11.45 5.01
N ASP A 100 -14.09 12.03 6.06
CA ASP A 100 -14.20 11.37 7.36
C ASP A 100 -15.06 10.11 7.28
N LYS A 101 -16.19 10.15 6.57
CA LYS A 101 -17.04 8.99 6.35
C LYS A 101 -16.30 7.83 5.67
N VAL A 102 -15.47 8.13 4.66
CA VAL A 102 -14.68 7.13 3.93
C VAL A 102 -13.58 6.56 4.83
N LEU A 103 -12.89 7.42 5.57
CA LEU A 103 -11.81 6.98 6.46
C LEU A 103 -12.33 6.21 7.68
N ASP A 104 -13.44 6.63 8.28
CA ASP A 104 -14.09 5.91 9.38
C ASP A 104 -14.52 4.49 8.95
N TYR A 105 -14.88 4.34 7.67
CA TYR A 105 -15.24 3.04 7.11
C TYR A 105 -14.03 2.15 6.84
N PHE A 106 -12.95 2.68 6.26
CA PHE A 106 -11.83 1.86 5.82
C PHE A 106 -10.71 1.68 6.86
N LEU A 107 -10.37 2.70 7.67
CA LEU A 107 -9.25 2.59 8.61
C LEU A 107 -9.36 1.39 9.57
N PRO A 108 -10.56 1.06 10.12
CA PRO A 108 -10.71 -0.13 10.96
C PRO A 108 -10.59 -1.47 10.20
N LYS A 109 -10.73 -1.45 8.88
CA LYS A 109 -10.70 -2.65 8.02
C LYS A 109 -9.32 -2.95 7.44
N ILE A 110 -8.34 -2.08 7.62
CA ILE A 110 -6.98 -2.27 7.10
C ILE A 110 -6.35 -3.48 7.77
N GLN A 111 -5.89 -4.44 6.95
CA GLN A 111 -5.29 -5.70 7.40
C GLN A 111 -3.77 -5.73 7.26
N THR A 112 -3.18 -4.70 6.66
CA THR A 112 -1.72 -4.58 6.57
C THR A 112 -1.14 -4.11 7.90
N PRO A 113 0.13 -4.47 8.23
CA PRO A 113 0.75 -4.12 9.51
C PRO A 113 0.77 -2.61 9.76
N LYS A 114 0.72 -2.19 11.02
CA LYS A 114 0.97 -0.78 11.38
C LYS A 114 2.35 -0.36 10.89
N GLY A 115 2.46 0.89 10.46
CA GLY A 115 3.63 1.43 9.77
C GLY A 115 3.66 1.15 8.26
N SER A 116 2.81 0.24 7.72
CA SER A 116 2.71 0.05 6.28
C SER A 116 2.16 1.28 5.57
N ILE A 117 2.41 1.36 4.27
CA ILE A 117 1.86 2.43 3.44
C ILE A 117 0.33 2.28 3.34
N VAL A 118 -0.37 3.41 3.47
CA VAL A 118 -1.78 3.55 3.10
C VAL A 118 -1.89 4.74 2.16
N ALA A 119 -2.11 4.46 0.89
CA ALA A 119 -2.15 5.48 -0.15
C ALA A 119 -3.58 5.91 -0.49
N LEU A 120 -3.76 7.20 -0.76
CA LEU A 120 -4.92 7.76 -1.44
C LEU A 120 -4.64 7.76 -2.94
N ASP A 121 -5.46 7.08 -3.70
CA ASP A 121 -5.35 6.94 -5.15
C ASP A 121 -6.18 8.04 -5.83
N VAL A 122 -5.51 9.09 -6.27
CA VAL A 122 -6.08 10.37 -6.73
C VAL A 122 -5.82 10.54 -8.23
N GLU A 123 -6.73 10.04 -9.07
CA GLU A 123 -6.52 9.99 -10.51
C GLU A 123 -7.58 10.74 -11.34
N SER A 124 -8.72 11.05 -10.74
CA SER A 124 -9.84 11.67 -11.48
C SER A 124 -10.78 12.44 -10.57
N GLY A 125 -11.70 13.21 -11.17
CA GLY A 125 -12.71 13.98 -10.47
C GLY A 125 -12.20 15.26 -9.85
N GLY A 126 -13.07 15.92 -9.07
CA GLY A 126 -12.72 17.10 -8.31
C GLY A 126 -11.86 16.78 -7.10
N GLN A 127 -10.83 17.59 -6.85
CA GLN A 127 -9.93 17.42 -5.72
C GLN A 127 -9.89 18.67 -4.84
N ASN A 128 -9.61 18.45 -3.57
CA ASN A 128 -9.40 19.54 -2.61
C ASN A 128 -8.15 19.22 -1.77
N THR A 129 -7.12 20.03 -1.91
CA THR A 129 -5.83 19.82 -1.22
C THR A 129 -5.99 19.77 0.30
N ASP A 130 -6.83 20.63 0.89
CA ASP A 130 -7.02 20.65 2.34
C ASP A 130 -7.68 19.36 2.84
N VAL A 131 -8.62 18.84 2.08
CA VAL A 131 -9.29 17.55 2.38
C VAL A 131 -8.32 16.37 2.23
N ILE A 132 -7.48 16.37 1.20
CA ILE A 132 -6.41 15.36 1.03
C ILE A 132 -5.43 15.44 2.20
N MET A 133 -4.96 16.63 2.58
CA MET A 133 -4.04 16.82 3.71
C MET A 133 -4.65 16.33 5.04
N HIS A 134 -5.94 16.61 5.27
CA HIS A 134 -6.68 16.09 6.41
C HIS A 134 -6.73 14.55 6.41
N ALA A 135 -7.05 13.95 5.26
CA ALA A 135 -7.12 12.50 5.12
C ALA A 135 -5.76 11.82 5.38
N LEU A 136 -4.67 12.38 4.85
CA LEU A 136 -3.31 11.90 5.10
C LEU A 136 -2.93 11.98 6.58
N GLN A 137 -3.32 13.08 7.26
CA GLN A 137 -3.08 13.21 8.70
C GLN A 137 -3.84 12.14 9.48
N ARG A 138 -5.11 11.86 9.15
CA ARG A 138 -5.89 10.81 9.79
C ARG A 138 -5.29 9.40 9.59
N ILE A 139 -4.76 9.12 8.39
CA ILE A 139 -4.04 7.88 8.10
C ILE A 139 -2.79 7.77 9.00
N LYS A 140 -2.03 8.87 9.12
CA LYS A 140 -0.85 8.94 10.00
C LYS A 140 -1.21 8.71 11.47
N ASP A 141 -2.26 9.37 11.96
CA ASP A 141 -2.73 9.25 13.35
C ASP A 141 -3.24 7.84 13.65
N ALA A 142 -3.74 7.13 12.64
CA ALA A 142 -4.08 5.72 12.73
C ALA A 142 -2.87 4.78 12.74
N GLY A 143 -1.63 5.31 12.65
CA GLY A 143 -0.38 4.56 12.76
C GLY A 143 0.10 3.92 11.45
N TYR A 144 -0.25 4.51 10.31
CA TYR A 144 0.21 4.11 8.98
C TYR A 144 1.10 5.18 8.34
N THR A 145 1.80 4.82 7.27
CA THR A 145 2.58 5.76 6.45
C THR A 145 1.68 6.27 5.32
N PRO A 146 1.22 7.53 5.38
CA PRO A 146 0.33 8.09 4.37
C PRO A 146 1.08 8.43 3.08
N MET A 147 0.48 8.16 1.93
CA MET A 147 0.96 8.58 0.61
C MET A 147 -0.20 9.08 -0.26
N VAL A 148 0.11 9.89 -1.27
CA VAL A 148 -0.79 10.19 -2.39
C VAL A 148 -0.24 9.54 -3.64
N TYR A 149 -1.07 8.77 -4.32
CA TYR A 149 -0.78 8.22 -5.64
C TYR A 149 -1.51 9.00 -6.73
N GLY A 150 -0.87 9.08 -7.87
CA GLY A 150 -1.45 9.56 -9.13
C GLY A 150 -0.39 9.95 -10.15
N TYR A 151 -0.87 10.30 -11.35
CA TYR A 151 -0.01 10.89 -12.38
C TYR A 151 0.42 12.29 -11.96
N LYS A 152 1.73 12.56 -12.05
CA LYS A 152 2.29 13.87 -11.66
C LYS A 152 1.53 15.05 -12.27
N ASN A 153 1.28 15.01 -13.58
CA ASN A 153 0.62 16.11 -14.29
C ASN A 153 -0.81 16.34 -13.83
N TYR A 154 -1.55 15.24 -13.55
CA TYR A 154 -2.91 15.36 -13.01
C TYR A 154 -2.90 15.95 -11.60
N LEU A 155 -2.05 15.44 -10.73
CA LEU A 155 -1.95 15.93 -9.35
C LEU A 155 -1.54 17.41 -9.30
N GLN A 156 -0.59 17.85 -10.14
CA GLN A 156 -0.20 19.26 -10.24
C GLN A 156 -1.34 20.16 -10.74
N ALA A 157 -2.17 19.65 -11.64
CA ALA A 157 -3.30 20.42 -12.19
C ALA A 157 -4.52 20.50 -11.24
N SER A 158 -4.70 19.48 -10.39
CA SER A 158 -5.89 19.31 -9.56
C SER A 158 -5.66 19.59 -8.06
N THR A 159 -4.40 19.70 -7.62
CA THR A 159 -4.03 19.92 -6.22
C THR A 159 -2.85 20.88 -6.08
N ASP A 160 -2.61 21.38 -4.88
CA ASP A 160 -1.30 21.96 -4.50
C ASP A 160 -0.34 20.82 -4.12
N LEU A 161 0.18 20.12 -5.16
CA LEU A 161 1.07 18.98 -4.99
C LEU A 161 2.35 19.34 -4.23
N GLN A 162 2.86 20.58 -4.41
CA GLN A 162 4.05 21.07 -3.69
C GLN A 162 3.80 21.13 -2.17
N ARG A 163 2.61 21.55 -1.77
CA ARG A 163 2.23 21.58 -0.35
C ARG A 163 2.08 20.17 0.22
N ILE A 164 1.51 19.24 -0.53
CA ILE A 164 1.42 17.84 -0.13
C ILE A 164 2.82 17.26 0.05
N ALA A 165 3.69 17.43 -0.93
CA ALA A 165 5.06 16.89 -0.93
C ALA A 165 5.93 17.40 0.23
N LYS A 166 5.67 18.60 0.76
CA LYS A 166 6.39 19.13 1.94
C LYS A 166 6.15 18.30 3.22
N SER A 167 5.04 17.57 3.30
CA SER A 167 4.61 16.90 4.53
C SER A 167 4.46 15.38 4.39
N TYR A 168 4.22 14.90 3.18
CA TYR A 168 3.92 13.50 2.90
C TYR A 168 4.64 13.01 1.66
N GLU A 169 5.01 11.73 1.65
CA GLU A 169 5.63 11.09 0.50
C GLU A 169 4.60 10.89 -0.64
N LEU A 170 5.12 10.95 -1.86
CA LEU A 170 4.34 10.76 -3.07
C LEU A 170 4.63 9.39 -3.69
N TRP A 171 3.60 8.76 -4.22
CA TRP A 171 3.69 7.64 -5.13
C TRP A 171 3.26 8.13 -6.52
N LEU A 172 4.22 8.40 -7.40
CA LEU A 172 3.94 9.00 -8.70
C LEU A 172 4.08 7.99 -9.83
N ALA A 173 3.09 8.01 -10.74
CA ALA A 173 3.10 7.27 -11.98
C ALA A 173 3.64 8.14 -13.13
N GLU A 174 4.59 7.61 -13.91
CA GLU A 174 5.03 8.19 -15.18
C GLU A 174 5.68 7.10 -16.03
N TYR A 175 5.13 6.82 -17.20
CA TYR A 175 5.66 5.84 -18.14
C TYR A 175 5.26 6.18 -19.58
N PRO A 176 6.08 5.77 -20.60
CA PRO A 176 5.90 6.23 -21.98
C PRO A 176 4.79 5.53 -22.74
N ASN A 177 4.48 4.30 -22.37
CA ASN A 177 3.55 3.42 -23.12
C ASN A 177 3.02 2.30 -22.20
N TYR A 178 2.23 1.39 -22.77
CA TYR A 178 1.64 0.24 -22.07
C TYR A 178 2.32 -1.09 -22.45
N GLU A 179 3.56 -1.04 -22.93
CA GLU A 179 4.33 -2.25 -23.23
C GLU A 179 4.83 -2.93 -21.94
N VAL A 180 5.08 -4.24 -22.05
CA VAL A 180 5.64 -4.99 -20.92
C VAL A 180 6.99 -4.41 -20.52
N THR A 181 7.07 -3.91 -19.30
CA THR A 181 8.25 -3.20 -18.77
C THR A 181 8.65 -3.80 -17.42
N PRO A 182 9.61 -4.77 -17.41
CA PRO A 182 10.01 -5.47 -16.19
C PRO A 182 10.93 -4.65 -15.28
N ASP A 183 11.59 -3.63 -15.84
CA ASP A 183 12.56 -2.80 -15.12
C ASP A 183 12.27 -1.32 -15.32
N PRO A 184 12.49 -0.46 -14.31
CA PRO A 184 12.21 0.96 -14.41
C PRO A 184 13.12 1.67 -15.40
N ASN A 185 12.52 2.44 -16.31
CA ASN A 185 13.25 3.41 -17.12
C ASN A 185 13.32 4.76 -16.40
N TYR A 186 14.41 5.02 -15.73
CA TYR A 186 14.60 6.24 -14.93
C TYR A 186 14.64 7.55 -15.75
N ASN A 187 14.67 7.49 -17.08
CA ASN A 187 14.45 8.69 -17.90
C ASN A 187 13.03 9.25 -17.76
N TYR A 188 12.09 8.41 -17.32
CA TYR A 188 10.70 8.78 -17.00
C TYR A 188 10.46 8.96 -15.50
N PHE A 189 11.51 8.96 -14.67
CA PHE A 189 11.32 9.20 -13.24
C PHE A 189 10.67 10.58 -13.04
N PRO A 190 9.52 10.64 -12.35
CA PRO A 190 8.79 11.89 -12.15
C PRO A 190 9.57 12.80 -11.21
N SER A 191 10.39 13.68 -11.79
CA SER A 191 11.19 14.63 -11.01
C SER A 191 10.28 15.57 -10.23
N PHE A 192 10.12 15.29 -8.95
CA PHE A 192 9.36 16.08 -7.98
C PHE A 192 9.92 15.87 -6.58
N ASP A 193 9.53 16.75 -5.63
CA ASP A 193 9.96 16.63 -4.25
C ASP A 193 9.28 15.43 -3.58
N ASN A 194 10.01 14.76 -2.69
CA ASN A 194 9.52 13.72 -1.79
C ASN A 194 8.82 12.53 -2.48
N VAL A 195 9.33 12.10 -3.63
CA VAL A 195 8.87 10.89 -4.31
C VAL A 195 9.40 9.67 -3.57
N GLY A 196 8.53 8.96 -2.87
CA GLY A 196 8.84 7.72 -2.15
C GLY A 196 8.66 6.48 -3.01
N LEU A 197 7.67 6.48 -3.92
CA LEU A 197 7.40 5.39 -4.86
C LEU A 197 7.26 5.91 -6.28
N PHE A 198 7.75 5.12 -7.23
CA PHE A 198 7.64 5.37 -8.66
C PHE A 198 6.94 4.20 -9.34
N GLN A 199 5.71 4.41 -9.84
CA GLN A 199 5.07 3.45 -10.73
C GLN A 199 5.56 3.70 -12.15
N PHE A 200 6.38 2.79 -12.66
CA PHE A 200 7.09 2.95 -13.92
C PHE A 200 6.42 2.22 -15.10
N THR A 201 5.31 1.53 -14.83
CA THR A 201 4.52 0.81 -15.85
C THR A 201 3.14 0.47 -15.30
N SER A 202 2.18 0.28 -16.20
CA SER A 202 0.90 -0.39 -15.95
C SER A 202 0.86 -1.78 -16.61
N THR A 203 2.00 -2.27 -17.09
CA THR A 203 2.14 -3.60 -17.69
C THR A 203 3.49 -4.19 -17.31
N TYR A 204 3.59 -4.62 -16.06
CA TYR A 204 4.84 -5.13 -15.49
C TYR A 204 5.22 -6.49 -16.08
N VAL A 205 4.24 -7.37 -16.28
CA VAL A 205 4.40 -8.64 -16.97
C VAL A 205 3.32 -8.83 -18.05
N ALA A 206 3.55 -9.75 -19.00
CA ALA A 206 2.56 -10.10 -19.99
C ALA A 206 1.26 -10.58 -19.33
N GLY A 207 0.13 -9.95 -19.71
CA GLY A 207 -1.18 -10.22 -19.12
C GLY A 207 -1.70 -9.11 -18.18
N GLY A 208 -1.01 -7.96 -18.13
CA GLY A 208 -1.53 -6.75 -17.48
C GLY A 208 -1.44 -6.80 -15.97
N LEU A 209 -0.25 -6.96 -15.42
CA LEU A 209 0.03 -6.75 -13.99
C LEU A 209 0.73 -5.41 -13.82
N ASP A 210 0.21 -4.60 -12.93
CA ASP A 210 0.75 -3.30 -12.54
C ASP A 210 1.79 -3.43 -11.42
#